data_4bccb2a0bf5ef014a1f4fe30e6872a93
#
_entry.id   4bccb2a0bf5ef014a1f4fe30e6872a93
#
_cell.length_a   1.000
_cell.length_b   1.000
_cell.length_c   1.000
_cell.angle_alpha   90.00
_cell.angle_beta   90.00
_cell.angle_gamma   90.00
#
_symmetry.space_group_name_H-M   'P 1'
#
loop_
_entity.id
_entity.type
_entity.pdbx_description
1 polymer ?
#
loop_
_entity_poly.entity_id
_entity_poly.type
_entity_poly.pdbx_seq_one_letter_code
_entity_poly.pdbx_strand_id
1 'polypeptide(L)'
;MASYKVIFLGFSVIGPEEEGRLLIGLQKRFNLPPGKAESLLQKVPVVVKKGLSKEEAERFVKAFDEIGGRVKVEEEIPTLEITQEHEPKPRPESKPDPRPEPKPAPYSPEPERRAYKVGMVTCPQCGFEQPQTDECVKCGIIISKYVQFQEMARSVEGQVREISAEEYTPWESGGGFIGAFLKTTQEVLFSPTKFFKKAAAGKGYWSPFIFAMISGIIGSGVGLLWQWLFLSGVVPPQLLSVTTYSVILTFAIISIPFTIALSILIGSGVTHLCLMIVGGNQRGFESTFRAVSYSYSATLFYIVPIIGSFVGGIYLFILAILGVREGHEISTGKAVLAVLLPLIIVFGLGILLAISIPFLIGSLGSYRGVGV
;
A
#
# COMPACT_ATOMS: atom_id res chain seq x y z
N MET A 1 27.99 10.50 26.11
CA MET A 1 27.67 9.18 25.52
C MET A 1 26.33 9.32 24.86
N ALA A 2 26.15 8.82 23.63
CA ALA A 2 24.85 8.89 22.94
C ALA A 2 23.83 8.03 23.72
N SER A 3 22.66 8.60 23.98
CA SER A 3 21.55 7.97 24.67
C SER A 3 20.47 7.63 23.65
N TYR A 4 19.86 6.46 23.77
CA TYR A 4 18.85 5.98 22.82
C TYR A 4 17.52 5.72 23.51
N LYS A 5 16.41 5.99 22.80
CA LYS A 5 15.05 5.63 23.22
C LYS A 5 14.47 4.57 22.31
N VAL A 6 13.71 3.65 22.88
CA VAL A 6 12.99 2.60 22.14
C VAL A 6 11.50 2.93 22.11
N ILE A 7 10.96 3.02 20.91
CA ILE A 7 9.56 3.37 20.65
C ILE A 7 8.88 2.11 20.08
N PHE A 8 7.81 1.67 20.73
CA PHE A 8 6.99 0.56 20.27
C PHE A 8 5.97 1.05 19.25
N LEU A 9 5.93 0.42 18.08
CA LEU A 9 5.10 0.81 16.93
C LEU A 9 3.90 -0.13 16.66
N GLY A 10 3.73 -1.19 17.46
CA GLY A 10 2.65 -2.16 17.28
C GLY A 10 3.11 -3.50 16.72
N PHE A 11 2.25 -4.13 15.94
CA PHE A 11 2.46 -5.46 15.38
C PHE A 11 3.42 -5.47 14.20
N SER A 12 4.20 -6.54 14.04
CA SER A 12 4.97 -6.82 12.81
C SER A 12 4.07 -7.30 11.69
N VAL A 13 3.03 -8.08 12.02
CA VAL A 13 2.03 -8.64 11.09
C VAL A 13 0.64 -8.50 11.72
N ILE A 14 -0.35 -8.11 10.93
CA ILE A 14 -1.73 -7.90 11.41
C ILE A 14 -2.50 -9.21 11.30
N GLY A 15 -2.88 -9.81 12.45
CA GLY A 15 -3.71 -11.00 12.51
C GLY A 15 -4.17 -11.30 13.94
N PRO A 16 -5.37 -11.90 14.14
CA PRO A 16 -5.90 -12.15 15.49
C PRO A 16 -5.08 -13.16 16.30
N GLU A 17 -4.39 -14.11 15.67
CA GLU A 17 -3.48 -15.05 16.34
C GLU A 17 -2.19 -14.38 16.80
N GLU A 18 -1.72 -13.37 16.07
CA GLU A 18 -0.49 -12.65 16.36
C GLU A 18 -0.66 -11.64 17.49
N GLU A 19 -1.85 -11.07 17.63
CA GLU A 19 -2.22 -10.22 18.76
C GLU A 19 -2.14 -10.99 20.10
N GLY A 20 -2.69 -12.19 20.13
CA GLY A 20 -2.61 -13.07 21.29
C GLY A 20 -1.16 -13.47 21.63
N ARG A 21 -0.34 -13.77 20.61
CA ARG A 21 1.07 -14.12 20.76
C ARG A 21 1.90 -12.97 21.31
N LEU A 22 1.66 -11.75 20.83
CA LEU A 22 2.34 -10.55 21.30
C LEU A 22 1.93 -10.20 22.73
N LEU A 23 0.64 -10.28 23.07
CA LEU A 23 0.16 -10.07 24.45
C LEU A 23 0.80 -11.03 25.45
N ILE A 24 0.83 -12.33 25.13
CA ILE A 24 1.47 -13.35 25.95
C ILE A 24 2.98 -13.11 26.05
N GLY A 25 3.62 -12.71 24.95
CA GLY A 25 5.04 -12.38 24.90
C GLY A 25 5.39 -11.17 25.78
N LEU A 26 4.60 -10.10 25.73
CA LEU A 26 4.75 -8.91 26.57
C LEU A 26 4.60 -9.23 28.07
N GLN A 27 3.64 -10.07 28.42
CA GLN A 27 3.42 -10.50 29.79
C GLN A 27 4.58 -11.38 30.33
N LYS A 28 5.01 -12.36 29.56
CA LYS A 28 6.05 -13.31 30.00
C LYS A 28 7.46 -12.72 29.99
N ARG A 29 7.82 -11.95 28.95
CA ARG A 29 9.19 -11.48 28.76
C ARG A 29 9.49 -10.15 29.45
N PHE A 30 8.49 -9.27 29.53
CA PHE A 30 8.63 -7.96 30.17
C PHE A 30 7.91 -7.86 31.51
N ASN A 31 7.37 -8.97 32.01
CA ASN A 31 6.65 -9.06 33.28
C ASN A 31 5.56 -8.00 33.46
N LEU A 32 4.83 -7.72 32.37
CA LEU A 32 3.77 -6.72 32.35
C LEU A 32 2.45 -7.35 32.80
N PRO A 33 1.68 -6.72 33.71
CA PRO A 33 0.35 -7.18 34.05
C PRO A 33 -0.58 -7.08 32.83
N PRO A 34 -1.60 -7.99 32.68
CA PRO A 34 -2.47 -8.10 31.51
C PRO A 34 -3.05 -6.77 31.04
N GLY A 35 -3.62 -5.96 31.92
CA GLY A 35 -4.21 -4.65 31.55
C GLY A 35 -3.20 -3.61 31.10
N LYS A 36 -1.90 -3.71 31.48
CA LYS A 36 -0.84 -2.83 30.95
C LYS A 36 -0.38 -3.27 29.57
N ALA A 37 -0.33 -4.57 29.30
CA ALA A 37 0.00 -5.09 27.97
C ALA A 37 -1.05 -4.67 26.93
N GLU A 38 -2.34 -4.77 27.25
CA GLU A 38 -3.43 -4.29 26.39
C GLU A 38 -3.39 -2.78 26.16
N SER A 39 -3.14 -2.01 27.23
CA SER A 39 -3.05 -0.53 27.13
C SER A 39 -1.86 -0.05 26.30
N LEU A 40 -0.78 -0.84 26.23
CA LEU A 40 0.37 -0.59 25.37
C LEU A 40 0.01 -0.75 23.89
N LEU A 41 -0.83 -1.73 23.55
CA LEU A 41 -1.28 -1.95 22.18
C LEU A 41 -2.25 -0.87 21.70
N GLN A 42 -3.07 -0.33 22.60
CA GLN A 42 -4.02 0.73 22.25
C GLN A 42 -3.39 2.13 22.11
N LYS A 43 -2.18 2.33 22.67
CA LYS A 43 -1.51 3.65 22.71
C LYS A 43 -0.30 3.76 21.77
N VAL A 44 -0.16 2.90 20.78
CA VAL A 44 0.95 2.98 19.81
C VAL A 44 0.82 4.24 18.93
N PRO A 45 1.95 4.94 18.66
CA PRO A 45 3.32 4.66 19.10
C PRO A 45 3.59 5.10 20.55
N VAL A 46 4.29 4.26 21.32
CA VAL A 46 4.61 4.54 22.73
C VAL A 46 6.10 4.34 23.03
N VAL A 47 6.70 5.26 23.79
CA VAL A 47 8.09 5.11 24.24
C VAL A 47 8.14 4.10 25.37
N VAL A 48 8.80 2.96 25.15
CA VAL A 48 8.91 1.87 26.12
C VAL A 48 10.06 2.12 27.10
N LYS A 49 11.19 2.62 26.64
CA LYS A 49 12.35 2.94 27.46
C LYS A 49 13.20 4.03 26.87
N LYS A 50 13.82 4.85 27.74
CA LYS A 50 14.74 5.94 27.42
C LYS A 50 16.07 5.73 28.14
N GLY A 51 17.10 6.45 27.73
CA GLY A 51 18.39 6.45 28.42
C GLY A 51 19.19 5.15 28.21
N LEU A 52 19.05 4.50 27.07
CA LEU A 52 19.73 3.25 26.77
C LEU A 52 21.05 3.47 26.03
N SER A 53 22.03 2.59 26.25
CA SER A 53 23.18 2.46 25.36
C SER A 53 22.75 1.82 24.03
N LYS A 54 23.57 1.94 23.00
CA LYS A 54 23.29 1.34 21.69
C LYS A 54 23.07 -0.18 21.77
N GLU A 55 23.92 -0.85 22.54
CA GLU A 55 23.82 -2.31 22.74
C GLU A 55 22.56 -2.75 23.47
N GLU A 56 22.13 -1.98 24.48
CA GLU A 56 20.89 -2.22 25.19
C GLU A 56 19.67 -2.00 24.28
N ALA A 57 19.68 -0.96 23.46
CA ALA A 57 18.62 -0.70 22.51
C ALA A 57 18.48 -1.83 21.47
N GLU A 58 19.59 -2.38 20.98
CA GLU A 58 19.60 -3.53 20.07
C GLU A 58 19.05 -4.80 20.72
N ARG A 59 19.32 -5.02 22.03
CA ARG A 59 18.71 -6.14 22.78
C ARG A 59 17.19 -5.99 22.88
N PHE A 60 16.69 -4.78 23.08
CA PHE A 60 15.24 -4.51 23.08
C PHE A 60 14.62 -4.78 21.72
N VAL A 61 15.27 -4.37 20.61
CA VAL A 61 14.81 -4.68 19.25
C VAL A 61 14.63 -6.18 19.06
N LYS A 62 15.66 -6.98 19.36
CA LYS A 62 15.60 -8.43 19.25
C LYS A 62 14.50 -9.04 20.12
N ALA A 63 14.35 -8.56 21.37
CA ALA A 63 13.35 -9.07 22.28
C ALA A 63 11.91 -8.81 21.82
N PHE A 64 11.65 -7.68 21.17
CA PHE A 64 10.35 -7.37 20.59
C PHE A 64 10.10 -8.12 19.28
N ASP A 65 11.12 -8.29 18.44
CA ASP A 65 11.03 -9.02 17.18
C ASP A 65 10.66 -10.51 17.41
N GLU A 66 11.25 -11.14 18.43
CA GLU A 66 10.96 -12.54 18.82
C GLU A 66 9.50 -12.77 19.25
N ILE A 67 8.83 -11.75 19.76
CA ILE A 67 7.41 -11.83 20.18
C ILE A 67 6.43 -11.24 19.15
N GLY A 68 6.94 -10.83 17.97
CA GLY A 68 6.13 -10.27 16.90
C GLY A 68 5.79 -8.78 17.06
N GLY A 69 6.54 -8.05 17.90
CA GLY A 69 6.39 -6.61 18.10
C GLY A 69 7.36 -5.79 17.26
N ARG A 70 6.93 -4.65 16.76
CA ARG A 70 7.73 -3.72 15.97
C ARG A 70 8.20 -2.56 16.85
N VAL A 71 9.50 -2.28 16.86
CA VAL A 71 10.09 -1.14 17.60
C VAL A 71 11.01 -0.31 16.73
N LYS A 72 11.12 0.98 17.06
CA LYS A 72 12.07 1.93 16.46
C LYS A 72 13.02 2.44 17.51
N VAL A 73 14.30 2.50 17.20
CA VAL A 73 15.32 3.12 18.06
C VAL A 73 15.62 4.50 17.53
N GLU A 74 15.57 5.51 18.41
CA GLU A 74 15.93 6.88 18.10
C GLU A 74 16.98 7.38 19.09
N GLU A 75 17.94 8.16 18.59
CA GLU A 75 18.93 8.82 19.43
C GLU A 75 18.28 9.98 20.18
N GLU A 76 18.49 10.05 21.51
CA GLU A 76 18.03 11.16 22.31
C GLU A 76 18.99 12.35 22.12
N ILE A 77 18.54 13.39 21.43
CA ILE A 77 19.22 14.66 21.39
C ILE A 77 19.05 15.26 22.79
N PRO A 78 20.15 15.64 23.50
CA PRO A 78 20.03 16.27 24.81
C PRO A 78 19.28 17.59 24.64
N THR A 79 18.00 17.59 25.00
CA THR A 79 17.23 18.82 25.15
C THR A 79 17.83 19.53 26.35
N LEU A 80 18.37 20.73 26.15
CA LEU A 80 18.75 21.64 27.23
C LEU A 80 17.53 21.80 28.14
N GLU A 81 17.58 21.17 29.30
CA GLU A 81 16.61 21.41 30.37
C GLU A 81 16.61 22.91 30.69
N ILE A 82 15.56 23.59 30.27
CA ILE A 82 15.20 24.88 30.87
C ILE A 82 14.80 24.55 32.30
N THR A 83 15.70 24.83 33.22
CA THR A 83 15.54 24.73 34.65
C THR A 83 14.22 25.44 35.03
N GLN A 84 13.21 24.66 35.40
CA GLN A 84 12.05 25.21 36.07
C GLN A 84 12.52 25.69 37.45
N GLU A 85 12.64 27.00 37.53
CA GLU A 85 12.93 27.75 38.74
C GLU A 85 11.83 27.49 39.77
N HIS A 86 12.26 27.16 40.96
CA HIS A 86 11.58 27.00 42.22
C HIS A 86 10.19 27.62 42.33
N GLU A 87 9.21 26.78 42.59
CA GLU A 87 7.97 27.16 43.26
C GLU A 87 8.28 27.64 44.71
N PRO A 88 7.98 28.87 45.10
CA PRO A 88 8.25 29.34 46.46
C PRO A 88 7.28 28.66 47.43
N LYS A 89 7.85 28.07 48.51
CA LYS A 89 7.12 27.54 49.65
C LYS A 89 6.16 28.57 50.22
N PRO A 90 4.95 28.19 50.65
CA PRO A 90 4.01 29.11 51.28
C PRO A 90 4.58 29.66 52.59
N ARG A 91 4.60 30.98 52.68
CA ARG A 91 4.97 31.74 53.90
C ARG A 91 3.85 31.59 54.91
N PRO A 92 4.12 31.43 56.23
CA PRO A 92 3.09 31.32 57.23
C PRO A 92 2.26 32.63 57.33
N GLU A 93 0.95 32.44 57.40
CA GLU A 93 -0.03 33.52 57.60
C GLU A 93 0.26 34.33 58.86
N SER A 94 0.58 35.60 58.67
CA SER A 94 0.55 36.57 59.75
C SER A 94 -0.87 37.13 59.83
N LYS A 95 -1.44 37.11 61.03
CA LYS A 95 -2.75 37.65 61.38
C LYS A 95 -2.87 39.12 60.97
N PRO A 96 -4.01 39.55 60.39
CA PRO A 96 -4.20 40.96 60.05
C PRO A 96 -4.50 41.80 61.27
N ASP A 97 -3.79 42.95 61.39
CA ASP A 97 -4.06 44.04 62.31
C ASP A 97 -5.38 44.74 61.90
N PRO A 98 -6.21 45.15 62.82
CA PRO A 98 -7.48 45.81 62.55
C PRO A 98 -7.25 47.21 61.98
N ARG A 99 -7.49 47.41 60.72
CA ARG A 99 -7.52 48.71 60.04
C ARG A 99 -8.91 49.33 60.23
N PRO A 100 -9.00 50.61 60.60
CA PRO A 100 -10.29 51.30 60.81
C PRO A 100 -11.07 51.45 59.48
N GLU A 101 -12.38 51.27 59.55
CA GLU A 101 -13.32 51.39 58.45
C GLU A 101 -13.25 52.76 57.77
N PRO A 102 -13.14 52.87 56.45
CA PRO A 102 -13.28 54.13 55.74
C PRO A 102 -14.75 54.54 55.63
N LYS A 103 -15.05 55.79 55.96
CA LYS A 103 -16.37 56.38 55.75
C LYS A 103 -16.83 56.33 54.31
N PRO A 104 -18.13 56.14 54.05
CA PRO A 104 -18.67 56.05 52.67
C PRO A 104 -18.47 57.37 51.93
N ALA A 105 -17.83 57.32 50.78
CA ALA A 105 -17.71 58.42 49.83
C ALA A 105 -19.06 58.60 49.07
N PRO A 106 -19.39 59.83 48.65
CA PRO A 106 -20.65 60.14 48.00
C PRO A 106 -20.72 59.41 46.63
N TYR A 107 -21.90 58.84 46.37
CA TYR A 107 -22.30 58.15 45.18
C TYR A 107 -22.13 59.02 43.93
N SER A 108 -21.16 58.68 43.09
CA SER A 108 -21.07 59.16 41.69
C SER A 108 -21.83 58.21 40.78
N PRO A 109 -22.65 58.68 39.85
CA PRO A 109 -23.39 57.80 38.97
C PRO A 109 -22.40 57.02 38.10
N GLU A 110 -22.58 55.73 38.09
CA GLU A 110 -21.84 54.74 37.32
C GLU A 110 -21.92 55.09 35.82
N PRO A 111 -20.81 55.18 35.07
CA PRO A 111 -20.87 55.37 33.63
C PRO A 111 -21.53 54.13 33.01
N GLU A 112 -22.52 54.37 32.15
CA GLU A 112 -23.24 53.37 31.37
C GLU A 112 -22.27 52.29 30.83
N ARG A 113 -22.49 51.04 31.25
CA ARG A 113 -21.78 49.87 30.71
C ARG A 113 -22.06 49.81 29.21
N ARG A 114 -21.11 50.21 28.42
CA ARG A 114 -21.08 49.84 27.00
C ARG A 114 -21.21 48.33 26.93
N ALA A 115 -22.32 47.83 26.36
CA ALA A 115 -22.51 46.43 26.07
C ALA A 115 -21.38 45.97 25.15
N TYR A 116 -20.36 45.34 25.69
CA TYR A 116 -19.39 44.59 24.95
C TYR A 116 -20.18 43.45 24.25
N LYS A 117 -20.25 43.46 22.92
CA LYS A 117 -20.67 42.32 22.16
C LYS A 117 -19.63 41.23 22.40
N VAL A 118 -19.85 40.41 23.40
CA VAL A 118 -19.03 39.20 23.64
C VAL A 118 -19.27 38.28 22.47
N GLY A 119 -18.24 38.05 21.66
CA GLY A 119 -18.31 37.08 20.59
C GLY A 119 -18.70 35.70 21.16
N MET A 120 -19.63 35.01 20.55
CA MET A 120 -19.95 33.62 20.89
C MET A 120 -18.99 32.70 20.17
N VAL A 121 -18.52 31.64 20.84
CA VAL A 121 -17.67 30.58 20.25
C VAL A 121 -18.36 29.23 20.48
N THR A 122 -18.38 28.42 19.43
CA THR A 122 -18.89 27.05 19.52
C THR A 122 -17.74 26.10 19.87
N CYS A 123 -17.89 25.32 20.93
CA CYS A 123 -16.89 24.33 21.30
C CYS A 123 -16.71 23.26 20.22
N PRO A 124 -15.51 23.04 19.68
CA PRO A 124 -15.28 22.09 18.59
C PRO A 124 -15.45 20.62 18.99
N GLN A 125 -15.47 20.32 20.30
CA GLN A 125 -15.65 18.95 20.77
C GLN A 125 -17.10 18.62 21.10
N CYS A 126 -17.83 19.49 21.80
CA CYS A 126 -19.18 19.20 22.31
C CYS A 126 -20.29 20.02 21.65
N GLY A 127 -19.97 20.96 20.74
CA GLY A 127 -20.92 21.81 20.03
C GLY A 127 -21.60 22.88 20.91
N PHE A 128 -21.17 23.07 22.16
CA PHE A 128 -21.78 24.03 23.07
C PHE A 128 -21.38 25.45 22.70
N GLU A 129 -22.36 26.37 22.56
CA GLU A 129 -22.11 27.78 22.30
C GLU A 129 -21.93 28.53 23.63
N GLN A 130 -20.82 29.26 23.76
CA GLN A 130 -20.47 30.01 24.96
C GLN A 130 -19.81 31.32 24.59
N PRO A 131 -19.74 32.32 25.54
CA PRO A 131 -18.91 33.50 25.37
C PRO A 131 -17.47 33.13 25.07
N GLN A 132 -16.75 33.96 24.33
CA GLN A 132 -15.39 33.70 23.87
C GLN A 132 -14.45 33.52 25.08
N THR A 133 -14.33 32.27 25.54
CA THR A 133 -13.42 31.80 26.59
C THR A 133 -12.55 30.70 26.05
N ASP A 134 -11.34 30.55 26.58
CA ASP A 134 -10.41 29.51 26.10
C ASP A 134 -10.75 28.11 26.64
N GLU A 135 -11.53 28.05 27.74
CA GLU A 135 -12.00 26.79 28.33
C GLU A 135 -13.50 26.60 28.08
N CYS A 136 -13.89 25.41 27.66
CA CYS A 136 -15.29 25.07 27.51
C CYS A 136 -15.95 24.78 28.84
N VAL A 137 -16.93 25.62 29.23
CA VAL A 137 -17.68 25.49 30.51
C VAL A 137 -18.47 24.18 30.62
N LYS A 138 -18.77 23.49 29.50
CA LYS A 138 -19.54 22.26 29.50
C LYS A 138 -18.68 20.99 29.54
N CYS A 139 -17.57 20.93 28.81
CA CYS A 139 -16.73 19.72 28.71
C CYS A 139 -15.28 19.91 29.21
N GLY A 140 -14.91 21.13 29.66
CA GLY A 140 -13.61 21.39 30.31
C GLY A 140 -12.40 21.38 29.37
N ILE A 141 -12.57 21.32 28.03
CA ILE A 141 -11.43 21.38 27.10
C ILE A 141 -10.91 22.82 26.95
N ILE A 142 -9.60 22.95 26.79
CA ILE A 142 -8.97 24.19 26.36
C ILE A 142 -9.09 24.25 24.82
N ILE A 143 -9.96 25.14 24.32
CA ILE A 143 -10.35 25.21 22.89
C ILE A 143 -9.13 25.48 22.02
N SER A 144 -8.26 26.41 22.41
CA SER A 144 -7.04 26.73 21.66
C SER A 144 -6.11 25.53 21.51
N LYS A 145 -5.87 24.76 22.58
CA LYS A 145 -5.05 23.54 22.55
C LYS A 145 -5.68 22.43 21.74
N TYR A 146 -7.00 22.30 21.81
CA TYR A 146 -7.72 21.29 21.04
C TYR A 146 -7.66 21.56 19.54
N VAL A 147 -7.83 22.82 19.12
CA VAL A 147 -7.69 23.23 17.72
C VAL A 147 -6.26 23.00 17.23
N GLN A 148 -5.24 23.44 17.98
CA GLN A 148 -3.84 23.18 17.66
C GLN A 148 -3.54 21.68 17.54
N PHE A 149 -4.07 20.86 18.43
CA PHE A 149 -3.90 19.41 18.36
C PHE A 149 -4.53 18.82 17.11
N GLN A 150 -5.74 19.25 16.73
CA GLN A 150 -6.39 18.82 15.50
C GLN A 150 -5.64 19.25 14.23
N GLU A 151 -5.12 20.48 14.21
CA GLU A 151 -4.30 20.96 13.09
C GLU A 151 -3.00 20.17 12.97
N MET A 152 -2.34 19.91 14.10
CA MET A 152 -1.13 19.08 14.14
C MET A 152 -1.43 17.63 13.71
N ALA A 153 -2.54 17.05 14.16
CA ALA A 153 -2.97 15.72 13.74
C ALA A 153 -3.23 15.64 12.22
N ARG A 154 -3.90 16.66 11.66
CA ARG A 154 -4.12 16.76 10.21
C ARG A 154 -2.82 16.93 9.41
N SER A 155 -1.89 17.74 9.91
CA SER A 155 -0.59 17.93 9.26
C SER A 155 0.25 16.67 9.29
N VAL A 156 0.25 15.92 10.40
CA VAL A 156 0.93 14.62 10.54
C VAL A 156 0.26 13.59 9.63
N GLU A 157 -1.06 13.53 9.57
CA GLU A 157 -1.80 12.63 8.68
C GLU A 157 -1.52 12.95 7.21
N GLY A 158 -1.42 14.23 6.85
CA GLY A 158 -0.98 14.68 5.52
C GLY A 158 0.44 14.23 5.19
N GLN A 159 1.39 14.42 6.08
CA GLN A 159 2.78 13.98 5.91
C GLN A 159 2.92 12.45 5.84
N VAL A 160 2.21 11.72 6.69
CA VAL A 160 2.18 10.25 6.65
C VAL A 160 1.59 9.76 5.33
N ARG A 161 0.57 10.45 4.82
CA ARG A 161 -0.05 10.12 3.52
C ARG A 161 0.87 10.44 2.33
N GLU A 162 1.66 11.51 2.39
CA GLU A 162 2.67 11.81 1.38
C GLU A 162 3.83 10.81 1.41
N ILE A 163 4.37 10.48 2.59
CA ILE A 163 5.45 9.49 2.74
C ILE A 163 4.98 8.10 2.27
N SER A 164 3.76 7.68 2.62
CA SER A 164 3.21 6.41 2.16
C SER A 164 2.89 6.39 0.66
N ALA A 165 2.48 7.52 0.08
CA ALA A 165 2.27 7.65 -1.36
C ALA A 165 3.58 7.62 -2.16
N GLU A 166 4.70 7.96 -1.54
CA GLU A 166 6.03 7.88 -2.16
C GLU A 166 6.64 6.48 -2.07
N GLU A 167 6.33 5.73 -1.01
CA GLU A 167 6.87 4.40 -0.73
C GLU A 167 6.05 3.26 -1.39
N TYR A 168 4.72 3.41 -1.53
CA TYR A 168 3.83 2.39 -2.10
C TYR A 168 3.28 2.81 -3.47
N THR A 169 2.84 1.80 -4.24
CA THR A 169 2.13 2.08 -5.50
C THR A 169 0.78 2.77 -5.21
N PRO A 170 0.26 3.64 -6.11
CA PRO A 170 -1.02 4.31 -5.87
C PRO A 170 -2.18 3.34 -5.60
N TRP A 171 -2.14 2.15 -6.20
CA TRP A 171 -3.11 1.08 -5.99
C TRP A 171 -3.08 0.49 -4.57
N GLU A 172 -1.90 0.45 -3.95
CA GLU A 172 -1.67 -0.13 -2.62
C GLU A 172 -1.71 0.91 -1.50
N SER A 173 -1.66 2.21 -1.83
CA SER A 173 -1.63 3.30 -0.85
C SER A 173 -2.99 3.68 -0.25
N GLY A 174 -4.10 3.00 -0.63
CA GLY A 174 -5.42 3.18 -0.01
C GLY A 174 -6.18 4.43 -0.46
N GLY A 175 -5.91 4.97 -1.64
CA GLY A 175 -6.71 6.01 -2.29
C GLY A 175 -8.08 5.51 -2.78
N GLY A 176 -8.94 6.41 -3.27
CA GLY A 176 -10.21 6.01 -3.88
C GLY A 176 -9.99 5.03 -5.04
N PHE A 177 -10.79 3.95 -5.11
CA PHE A 177 -10.61 2.81 -6.02
C PHE A 177 -10.32 3.21 -7.49
N ILE A 178 -11.18 4.05 -8.09
CA ILE A 178 -11.02 4.49 -9.49
C ILE A 178 -9.78 5.38 -9.65
N GLY A 179 -9.56 6.33 -8.74
CA GLY A 179 -8.40 7.20 -8.78
C GLY A 179 -7.08 6.46 -8.63
N ALA A 180 -7.02 5.49 -7.71
CA ALA A 180 -5.87 4.62 -7.51
C ALA A 180 -5.58 3.76 -8.75
N PHE A 181 -6.62 3.16 -9.35
CA PHE A 181 -6.50 2.38 -10.58
C PHE A 181 -5.95 3.20 -11.75
N LEU A 182 -6.55 4.37 -12.03
CA LEU A 182 -6.12 5.23 -13.13
C LEU A 182 -4.70 5.76 -12.92
N LYS A 183 -4.36 6.20 -11.72
CA LYS A 183 -3.02 6.70 -11.41
C LYS A 183 -1.96 5.59 -11.52
N THR A 184 -2.26 4.39 -11.01
CA THR A 184 -1.37 3.24 -11.17
C THR A 184 -1.18 2.87 -12.64
N THR A 185 -2.27 2.81 -13.41
CA THR A 185 -2.21 2.56 -14.85
C THR A 185 -1.33 3.60 -15.56
N GLN A 186 -1.53 4.88 -15.25
CA GLN A 186 -0.71 5.96 -15.79
C GLN A 186 0.78 5.81 -15.43
N GLU A 187 1.10 5.53 -14.16
CA GLU A 187 2.49 5.35 -13.73
C GLU A 187 3.14 4.12 -14.40
N VAL A 188 2.42 2.99 -14.49
CA VAL A 188 2.93 1.78 -15.17
C VAL A 188 3.20 2.04 -16.65
N LEU A 189 2.27 2.67 -17.35
CA LEU A 189 2.37 2.86 -18.80
C LEU A 189 3.37 3.95 -19.19
N PHE A 190 3.48 5.04 -18.44
CA PHE A 190 4.29 6.20 -18.82
C PHE A 190 5.56 6.42 -17.99
N SER A 191 5.70 5.74 -16.86
CA SER A 191 6.88 5.83 -15.99
C SER A 191 7.26 4.46 -15.39
N PRO A 192 7.36 3.40 -16.21
CA PRO A 192 7.44 2.01 -15.74
C PRO A 192 8.62 1.76 -14.81
N THR A 193 9.81 2.28 -15.10
CA THR A 193 11.00 2.07 -14.25
C THR A 193 10.79 2.62 -12.84
N LYS A 194 10.23 3.83 -12.70
CA LYS A 194 9.93 4.41 -11.38
C LYS A 194 8.85 3.62 -10.66
N PHE A 195 7.81 3.22 -11.39
CA PHE A 195 6.72 2.42 -10.84
C PHE A 195 7.21 1.07 -10.32
N PHE A 196 7.95 0.31 -11.11
CA PHE A 196 8.39 -1.03 -10.69
C PHE A 196 9.40 -1.01 -9.54
N LYS A 197 10.17 0.06 -9.36
CA LYS A 197 10.96 0.26 -8.14
C LYS A 197 10.09 0.37 -6.89
N LYS A 198 8.99 1.13 -6.94
CA LYS A 198 8.02 1.20 -5.86
C LYS A 198 7.30 -0.14 -5.66
N ALA A 199 6.85 -0.77 -6.74
CA ALA A 199 6.18 -2.05 -6.70
C ALA A 199 7.05 -3.16 -6.08
N ALA A 200 8.37 -3.10 -6.25
CA ALA A 200 9.32 -4.03 -5.66
C ALA A 200 9.42 -3.93 -4.12
N ALA A 201 9.10 -2.79 -3.54
CA ALA A 201 9.07 -2.58 -2.09
C ALA A 201 7.77 -3.12 -1.44
N GLY A 202 6.68 -3.22 -2.22
CA GLY A 202 5.39 -3.72 -1.76
C GLY A 202 5.41 -5.22 -1.45
N LYS A 203 4.43 -5.68 -0.67
CA LYS A 203 4.27 -7.10 -0.28
C LYS A 203 2.87 -7.62 -0.62
N GLY A 204 2.78 -8.94 -0.80
CA GLY A 204 1.54 -9.65 -1.04
C GLY A 204 1.19 -9.80 -2.52
N TYR A 205 0.34 -10.80 -2.78
CA TYR A 205 -0.07 -11.22 -4.13
C TYR A 205 -1.41 -10.63 -4.55
N TRP A 206 -2.32 -10.38 -3.59
CA TRP A 206 -3.70 -10.02 -3.88
C TRP A 206 -3.87 -8.67 -4.55
N SER A 207 -3.17 -7.66 -4.07
CA SER A 207 -3.28 -6.31 -4.62
C SER A 207 -2.87 -6.23 -6.10
N PRO A 208 -1.66 -6.70 -6.49
CA PRO A 208 -1.28 -6.74 -7.91
C PRO A 208 -2.15 -7.69 -8.74
N PHE A 209 -2.61 -8.82 -8.17
CA PHE A 209 -3.50 -9.74 -8.86
C PHE A 209 -4.85 -9.10 -9.23
N ILE A 210 -5.50 -8.44 -8.26
CA ILE A 210 -6.79 -7.75 -8.52
C ILE A 210 -6.60 -6.65 -9.57
N PHE A 211 -5.52 -5.87 -9.49
CA PHE A 211 -5.19 -4.85 -10.49
C PHE A 211 -5.06 -5.46 -11.90
N ALA A 212 -4.32 -6.58 -12.02
CA ALA A 212 -4.16 -7.31 -13.28
C ALA A 212 -5.48 -7.86 -13.80
N MET A 213 -6.31 -8.42 -12.92
CA MET A 213 -7.64 -8.94 -13.28
C MET A 213 -8.52 -7.83 -13.86
N ILE A 214 -8.58 -6.66 -13.21
CA ILE A 214 -9.38 -5.52 -13.68
C ILE A 214 -8.86 -5.05 -15.04
N SER A 215 -7.56 -4.81 -15.17
CA SER A 215 -6.93 -4.36 -16.41
C SER A 215 -7.16 -5.36 -17.56
N GLY A 216 -6.96 -6.65 -17.26
CA GLY A 216 -7.14 -7.74 -18.23
C GLY A 216 -8.61 -7.91 -18.65
N ILE A 217 -9.56 -7.84 -17.72
CA ILE A 217 -10.99 -7.96 -18.05
C ILE A 217 -11.44 -6.77 -18.92
N ILE A 218 -11.04 -5.53 -18.58
CA ILE A 218 -11.36 -4.36 -19.39
C ILE A 218 -10.75 -4.49 -20.79
N GLY A 219 -9.44 -4.75 -20.86
CA GLY A 219 -8.74 -4.85 -22.14
C GLY A 219 -9.25 -5.98 -23.02
N SER A 220 -9.36 -7.21 -22.47
CA SER A 220 -9.85 -8.38 -23.22
C SER A 220 -11.32 -8.26 -23.59
N GLY A 221 -12.15 -7.68 -22.72
CA GLY A 221 -13.58 -7.45 -23.01
C GLY A 221 -13.77 -6.50 -24.18
N VAL A 222 -13.03 -5.39 -24.23
CA VAL A 222 -13.06 -4.45 -25.36
C VAL A 222 -12.43 -5.11 -26.62
N GLY A 223 -11.37 -5.89 -26.45
CA GLY A 223 -10.77 -6.65 -27.55
C GLY A 223 -11.77 -7.64 -28.18
N LEU A 224 -12.55 -8.36 -27.36
CA LEU A 224 -13.64 -9.22 -27.86
C LEU A 224 -14.73 -8.43 -28.59
N LEU A 225 -15.08 -7.23 -28.10
CA LEU A 225 -16.04 -6.35 -28.77
C LEU A 225 -15.56 -5.98 -30.18
N TRP A 226 -14.29 -5.58 -30.32
CA TRP A 226 -13.69 -5.30 -31.62
C TRP A 226 -13.67 -6.55 -32.53
N GLN A 227 -13.24 -7.68 -32.01
CA GLN A 227 -13.25 -8.95 -32.73
C GLN A 227 -14.65 -9.32 -33.24
N TRP A 228 -15.67 -9.11 -32.38
CA TRP A 228 -17.07 -9.31 -32.76
C TRP A 228 -17.51 -8.38 -33.91
N LEU A 229 -17.22 -7.08 -33.78
CA LEU A 229 -17.58 -6.11 -34.82
C LEU A 229 -16.93 -6.41 -36.16
N PHE A 230 -15.65 -6.75 -36.18
CA PHE A 230 -14.94 -7.11 -37.43
C PHE A 230 -15.41 -8.44 -38.01
N LEU A 231 -15.59 -9.47 -37.17
CA LEU A 231 -16.00 -10.78 -37.62
C LEU A 231 -17.42 -10.75 -38.19
N SER A 232 -18.35 -10.03 -37.59
CA SER A 232 -19.72 -9.89 -38.10
C SER A 232 -19.81 -9.20 -39.45
N GLY A 233 -18.81 -8.37 -39.80
CA GLY A 233 -18.71 -7.71 -41.11
C GLY A 233 -18.05 -8.56 -42.20
N VAL A 234 -17.29 -9.61 -41.84
CA VAL A 234 -16.49 -10.41 -42.78
C VAL A 234 -17.08 -11.81 -42.99
N VAL A 235 -17.64 -12.44 -41.96
CA VAL A 235 -18.19 -13.80 -42.03
C VAL A 235 -19.63 -13.75 -42.54
N PRO A 236 -19.94 -14.37 -43.68
CA PRO A 236 -21.30 -14.46 -44.19
C PRO A 236 -22.24 -15.14 -43.18
N PRO A 237 -23.49 -14.61 -43.00
CA PRO A 237 -24.47 -15.18 -42.05
C PRO A 237 -24.77 -16.68 -42.29
N GLN A 238 -24.52 -17.17 -43.49
CA GLN A 238 -24.75 -18.55 -43.84
C GLN A 238 -23.74 -19.54 -43.23
N LEU A 239 -22.54 -19.04 -42.82
CA LEU A 239 -21.48 -19.88 -42.26
C LEU A 239 -21.56 -19.99 -40.74
N LEU A 240 -22.19 -19.03 -40.05
CA LEU A 240 -22.44 -19.11 -38.62
C LEU A 240 -23.90 -18.75 -38.33
N SER A 241 -24.66 -19.68 -37.76
CA SER A 241 -25.97 -19.36 -37.26
C SER A 241 -25.85 -18.38 -36.08
N VAL A 242 -26.82 -17.50 -35.91
CA VAL A 242 -26.89 -16.55 -34.77
C VAL A 242 -26.76 -17.30 -33.45
N THR A 243 -27.35 -18.48 -33.34
CA THR A 243 -27.27 -19.34 -32.14
C THR A 243 -25.84 -19.80 -31.85
N THR A 244 -25.13 -20.34 -32.85
CA THR A 244 -23.74 -20.80 -32.69
C THR A 244 -22.82 -19.67 -32.27
N TYR A 245 -23.01 -18.51 -32.90
CA TYR A 245 -22.23 -17.30 -32.57
C TYR A 245 -22.47 -16.80 -31.13
N SER A 246 -23.73 -16.76 -30.70
CA SER A 246 -24.11 -16.33 -29.34
C SER A 246 -23.53 -17.27 -28.28
N VAL A 247 -23.51 -18.58 -28.52
CA VAL A 247 -22.90 -19.58 -27.62
C VAL A 247 -21.40 -19.37 -27.51
N ILE A 248 -20.71 -19.19 -28.61
CA ILE A 248 -19.25 -18.94 -28.64
C ILE A 248 -18.91 -17.65 -27.87
N LEU A 249 -19.66 -16.58 -28.13
CA LEU A 249 -19.45 -15.30 -27.46
C LEU A 249 -19.70 -15.38 -25.94
N THR A 250 -20.79 -16.05 -25.53
CA THR A 250 -21.11 -16.25 -24.12
C THR A 250 -19.99 -17.05 -23.42
N PHE A 251 -19.54 -18.14 -24.05
CA PHE A 251 -18.42 -18.91 -23.52
C PHE A 251 -17.13 -18.09 -23.42
N ALA A 252 -16.82 -17.29 -24.44
CA ALA A 252 -15.66 -16.41 -24.44
C ALA A 252 -15.71 -15.39 -23.29
N ILE A 253 -16.87 -14.74 -23.07
CA ILE A 253 -17.06 -13.77 -21.97
C ILE A 253 -16.86 -14.43 -20.61
N ILE A 254 -17.47 -15.61 -20.39
CA ILE A 254 -17.35 -16.33 -19.12
C ILE A 254 -15.92 -16.81 -18.89
N SER A 255 -15.20 -17.20 -19.93
CA SER A 255 -13.82 -17.70 -19.82
C SER A 255 -12.78 -16.62 -19.56
N ILE A 256 -13.03 -15.33 -19.88
CA ILE A 256 -12.08 -14.23 -19.71
C ILE A 256 -11.44 -14.21 -18.31
N PRO A 257 -12.18 -14.13 -17.19
CA PRO A 257 -11.55 -14.02 -15.88
C PRO A 257 -10.68 -15.22 -15.55
N PHE A 258 -11.12 -16.43 -15.93
CA PHE A 258 -10.34 -17.66 -15.70
C PHE A 258 -9.06 -17.68 -16.53
N THR A 259 -9.16 -17.28 -17.80
CA THR A 259 -8.00 -17.23 -18.71
C THR A 259 -6.96 -16.21 -18.24
N ILE A 260 -7.40 -15.05 -17.78
CA ILE A 260 -6.51 -14.02 -17.24
C ILE A 260 -5.84 -14.51 -15.96
N ALA A 261 -6.60 -15.06 -15.01
CA ALA A 261 -6.05 -15.59 -13.78
C ALA A 261 -5.00 -16.68 -14.05
N LEU A 262 -5.32 -17.61 -14.94
CA LEU A 262 -4.42 -18.70 -15.33
C LEU A 262 -3.17 -18.18 -16.05
N SER A 263 -3.33 -17.18 -16.93
CA SER A 263 -2.19 -16.57 -17.64
C SER A 263 -1.25 -15.82 -16.69
N ILE A 264 -1.78 -15.13 -15.68
CA ILE A 264 -0.96 -14.47 -14.67
C ILE A 264 -0.17 -15.52 -13.87
N LEU A 265 -0.82 -16.57 -13.40
CA LEU A 265 -0.19 -17.62 -12.60
C LEU A 265 0.87 -18.39 -13.39
N ILE A 266 0.50 -18.88 -14.57
CA ILE A 266 1.43 -19.63 -15.43
C ILE A 266 2.56 -18.70 -15.92
N GLY A 267 2.21 -17.50 -16.39
CA GLY A 267 3.19 -16.54 -16.89
C GLY A 267 4.21 -16.15 -15.83
N SER A 268 3.75 -15.89 -14.59
CA SER A 268 4.65 -15.60 -13.47
C SER A 268 5.51 -16.81 -13.10
N GLY A 269 4.91 -18.02 -13.06
CA GLY A 269 5.63 -19.25 -12.74
C GLY A 269 6.72 -19.57 -13.76
N VAL A 270 6.39 -19.52 -15.04
CA VAL A 270 7.33 -19.80 -16.12
C VAL A 270 8.43 -18.73 -16.18
N THR A 271 8.09 -17.45 -16.07
CA THR A 271 9.08 -16.36 -16.01
C THR A 271 10.02 -16.56 -14.82
N HIS A 272 9.49 -16.94 -13.66
CA HIS A 272 10.30 -17.18 -12.47
C HIS A 272 11.25 -18.36 -12.62
N LEU A 273 10.79 -19.46 -13.21
CA LEU A 273 11.64 -20.61 -13.54
C LEU A 273 12.78 -20.21 -14.48
N CYS A 274 12.46 -19.47 -15.54
CA CYS A 274 13.49 -18.95 -16.46
C CYS A 274 14.46 -18.00 -15.75
N LEU A 275 13.95 -17.18 -14.84
CA LEU A 275 14.76 -16.28 -14.01
C LEU A 275 15.74 -17.06 -13.10
N MET A 276 15.31 -18.19 -12.55
CA MET A 276 16.18 -19.07 -11.78
C MET A 276 17.29 -19.67 -12.66
N ILE A 277 16.95 -20.11 -13.88
CA ILE A 277 17.92 -20.67 -14.86
C ILE A 277 18.97 -19.64 -15.23
N VAL A 278 18.59 -18.38 -15.43
CA VAL A 278 19.49 -17.28 -15.79
C VAL A 278 20.31 -16.75 -14.58
N GLY A 279 20.04 -17.27 -13.37
CA GLY A 279 20.68 -16.79 -12.14
C GLY A 279 20.31 -15.34 -11.78
N GLY A 280 19.05 -14.97 -12.03
CA GLY A 280 18.52 -13.63 -11.77
C GLY A 280 17.54 -13.56 -10.60
N ASN A 281 17.24 -14.66 -9.92
CA ASN A 281 16.29 -14.68 -8.81
C ASN A 281 16.94 -14.14 -7.52
N GLN A 282 16.75 -12.83 -7.26
CA GLN A 282 17.29 -12.16 -6.07
C GLN A 282 16.22 -11.94 -4.99
N ARG A 283 14.93 -11.80 -5.36
CA ARG A 283 13.85 -11.41 -4.44
C ARG A 283 12.66 -12.39 -4.39
N GLY A 284 12.83 -13.60 -4.91
CA GLY A 284 11.83 -14.66 -4.84
C GLY A 284 10.63 -14.47 -5.78
N PHE A 285 9.69 -15.42 -5.72
CA PHE A 285 8.55 -15.52 -6.64
C PHE A 285 7.61 -14.32 -6.56
N GLU A 286 7.40 -13.76 -5.36
CA GLU A 286 6.51 -12.62 -5.14
C GLU A 286 6.88 -11.42 -6.02
N SER A 287 8.16 -11.09 -6.12
CA SER A 287 8.64 -9.99 -6.96
C SER A 287 8.35 -10.23 -8.44
N THR A 288 8.55 -11.46 -8.94
CA THR A 288 8.20 -11.85 -10.32
C THR A 288 6.70 -11.74 -10.56
N PHE A 289 5.89 -12.25 -9.63
CA PHE A 289 4.43 -12.21 -9.72
C PHE A 289 3.90 -10.78 -9.79
N ARG A 290 4.42 -9.89 -8.94
CA ARG A 290 4.06 -8.47 -8.94
C ARG A 290 4.44 -7.80 -10.26
N ALA A 291 5.64 -8.06 -10.77
CA ALA A 291 6.11 -7.54 -12.05
C ALA A 291 5.19 -7.97 -13.20
N VAL A 292 4.87 -9.26 -13.31
CA VAL A 292 3.98 -9.79 -14.35
C VAL A 292 2.56 -9.22 -14.18
N SER A 293 2.02 -9.20 -12.96
CA SER A 293 0.66 -8.71 -12.70
C SER A 293 0.48 -7.26 -13.12
N TYR A 294 1.36 -6.35 -12.71
CA TYR A 294 1.24 -4.94 -13.11
C TYR A 294 1.47 -4.71 -14.61
N SER A 295 2.19 -5.61 -15.29
CA SER A 295 2.39 -5.54 -16.74
C SER A 295 1.09 -5.72 -17.53
N TYR A 296 0.05 -6.32 -16.93
CA TYR A 296 -1.28 -6.42 -17.54
C TYR A 296 -1.96 -5.08 -17.82
N SER A 297 -1.45 -3.96 -17.28
CA SER A 297 -1.86 -2.60 -17.70
C SER A 297 -1.78 -2.41 -19.22
N ALA A 298 -0.85 -3.10 -19.88
CA ALA A 298 -0.68 -3.03 -21.34
C ALA A 298 -1.90 -3.56 -22.10
N THR A 299 -2.72 -4.43 -21.49
CA THR A 299 -3.96 -4.91 -22.14
C THR A 299 -4.97 -3.80 -22.36
N LEU A 300 -4.88 -2.69 -21.61
CA LEU A 300 -5.73 -1.53 -21.82
C LEU A 300 -5.54 -0.87 -23.20
N PHE A 301 -4.40 -1.08 -23.86
CA PHE A 301 -4.23 -0.65 -25.26
C PHE A 301 -5.21 -1.36 -26.22
N TYR A 302 -5.80 -2.51 -25.84
CA TYR A 302 -6.81 -3.20 -26.65
C TYR A 302 -8.10 -2.39 -26.84
N ILE A 303 -8.24 -1.26 -26.12
CA ILE A 303 -9.27 -0.24 -26.34
C ILE A 303 -9.17 0.34 -27.77
N VAL A 304 -7.95 0.43 -28.31
CA VAL A 304 -7.73 0.88 -29.69
C VAL A 304 -7.88 -0.28 -30.66
N PRO A 305 -8.83 -0.22 -31.63
CA PRO A 305 -9.07 -1.33 -32.55
C PRO A 305 -7.84 -1.64 -33.41
N ILE A 306 -7.63 -2.91 -33.72
CA ILE A 306 -6.58 -3.49 -34.58
C ILE A 306 -5.17 -3.24 -34.02
N ILE A 307 -4.71 -1.99 -33.97
CA ILE A 307 -3.36 -1.61 -33.58
C ILE A 307 -3.13 -1.85 -32.08
N GLY A 308 -4.15 -1.66 -31.26
CA GLY A 308 -4.04 -1.76 -29.81
C GLY A 308 -3.64 -3.14 -29.31
N SER A 309 -4.15 -4.19 -29.94
CA SER A 309 -3.79 -5.57 -29.57
C SER A 309 -2.31 -5.86 -29.87
N PHE A 310 -1.80 -5.37 -30.98
CA PHE A 310 -0.41 -5.53 -31.37
C PHE A 310 0.53 -4.72 -30.43
N VAL A 311 0.22 -3.43 -30.25
CA VAL A 311 1.00 -2.55 -29.37
C VAL A 311 0.95 -3.05 -27.93
N GLY A 312 -0.24 -3.37 -27.43
CA GLY A 312 -0.40 -3.87 -26.06
C GLY A 312 0.32 -5.19 -25.80
N GLY A 313 0.29 -6.11 -26.79
CA GLY A 313 1.03 -7.36 -26.70
C GLY A 313 2.54 -7.16 -26.59
N ILE A 314 3.13 -6.32 -27.44
CA ILE A 314 4.57 -5.99 -27.37
C ILE A 314 4.89 -5.26 -26.06
N TYR A 315 4.05 -4.28 -25.69
CA TYR A 315 4.29 -3.46 -24.50
C TYR A 315 4.17 -4.27 -23.20
N LEU A 316 3.34 -5.29 -23.16
CA LEU A 316 3.25 -6.22 -22.02
C LEU A 316 4.60 -6.89 -21.74
N PHE A 317 5.32 -7.36 -22.77
CA PHE A 317 6.66 -7.93 -22.63
C PHE A 317 7.67 -6.88 -22.17
N ILE A 318 7.61 -5.66 -22.72
CA ILE A 318 8.47 -4.55 -22.30
C ILE A 318 8.28 -4.26 -20.80
N LEU A 319 7.02 -4.15 -20.36
CA LEU A 319 6.70 -3.91 -18.95
C LEU A 319 7.14 -5.09 -18.06
N ALA A 320 6.93 -6.34 -18.51
CA ALA A 320 7.40 -7.50 -17.76
C ALA A 320 8.92 -7.53 -17.61
N ILE A 321 9.67 -7.20 -18.67
CA ILE A 321 11.13 -7.09 -18.64
C ILE A 321 11.57 -6.01 -17.65
N LEU A 322 10.98 -4.82 -17.72
CA LEU A 322 11.29 -3.73 -16.81
C LEU A 322 10.90 -4.07 -15.38
N GLY A 323 9.74 -4.70 -15.18
CA GLY A 323 9.27 -5.14 -13.87
C GLY A 323 10.17 -6.19 -13.23
N VAL A 324 10.59 -7.19 -13.99
CA VAL A 324 11.52 -8.22 -13.51
C VAL A 324 12.91 -7.62 -13.24
N ARG A 325 13.39 -6.72 -14.11
CA ARG A 325 14.66 -6.02 -13.91
C ARG A 325 14.69 -5.25 -12.60
N GLU A 326 13.73 -4.37 -12.38
CA GLU A 326 13.65 -3.53 -11.18
C GLU A 326 13.27 -4.36 -9.94
N GLY A 327 12.34 -5.31 -10.11
CA GLY A 327 11.89 -6.18 -9.04
C GLY A 327 12.97 -7.07 -8.46
N HIS A 328 13.90 -7.54 -9.27
CA HIS A 328 15.02 -8.39 -8.84
C HIS A 328 16.38 -7.68 -8.83
N GLU A 329 16.43 -6.38 -9.18
CA GLU A 329 17.67 -5.57 -9.23
C GLU A 329 18.76 -6.22 -10.11
N ILE A 330 18.37 -6.72 -11.29
CA ILE A 330 19.23 -7.43 -12.22
C ILE A 330 19.51 -6.60 -13.49
N SER A 331 20.50 -7.04 -14.26
CA SER A 331 20.80 -6.43 -15.55
C SER A 331 19.65 -6.63 -16.56
N THR A 332 19.47 -5.68 -17.46
CA THR A 332 18.45 -5.75 -18.54
C THR A 332 18.59 -7.03 -19.37
N GLY A 333 19.83 -7.47 -19.67
CA GLY A 333 20.06 -8.70 -20.42
C GLY A 333 19.50 -9.96 -19.75
N LYS A 334 19.69 -10.10 -18.43
CA LYS A 334 19.11 -11.22 -17.66
C LYS A 334 17.58 -11.16 -17.63
N ALA A 335 17.00 -9.96 -17.48
CA ALA A 335 15.55 -9.80 -17.49
C ALA A 335 14.95 -10.12 -18.86
N VAL A 336 15.56 -9.66 -19.94
CA VAL A 336 15.16 -9.99 -21.33
C VAL A 336 15.19 -11.49 -21.55
N LEU A 337 16.28 -12.16 -21.18
CA LEU A 337 16.39 -13.62 -21.29
C LEU A 337 15.30 -14.33 -20.48
N ALA A 338 15.09 -13.95 -19.22
CA ALA A 338 14.09 -14.60 -18.37
C ALA A 338 12.66 -14.48 -18.91
N VAL A 339 12.30 -13.34 -19.50
CA VAL A 339 10.95 -13.08 -20.02
C VAL A 339 10.76 -13.66 -21.42
N LEU A 340 11.78 -13.62 -22.30
CA LEU A 340 11.65 -14.09 -23.68
C LEU A 340 12.03 -15.56 -23.87
N LEU A 341 12.78 -16.17 -22.95
CA LEU A 341 13.18 -17.57 -23.04
C LEU A 341 12.00 -18.54 -23.24
N PRO A 342 10.85 -18.41 -22.56
CA PRO A 342 9.68 -19.26 -22.80
C PRO A 342 9.18 -19.17 -24.24
N LEU A 343 9.16 -17.97 -24.82
CA LEU A 343 8.77 -17.78 -26.21
C LEU A 343 9.75 -18.48 -27.19
N ILE A 344 11.04 -18.30 -26.94
CA ILE A 344 12.09 -18.93 -27.75
C ILE A 344 11.94 -20.46 -27.73
N ILE A 345 11.69 -21.02 -26.53
CA ILE A 345 11.47 -22.49 -26.39
C ILE A 345 10.22 -22.93 -27.14
N VAL A 346 9.08 -22.25 -26.99
CA VAL A 346 7.82 -22.59 -27.63
C VAL A 346 7.94 -22.48 -29.15
N PHE A 347 8.53 -21.42 -29.69
CA PHE A 347 8.76 -21.26 -31.12
C PHE A 347 9.75 -22.29 -31.66
N GLY A 348 10.86 -22.52 -30.94
CA GLY A 348 11.83 -23.55 -31.35
C GLY A 348 11.23 -24.94 -31.39
N LEU A 349 10.44 -25.32 -30.38
CA LEU A 349 9.72 -26.58 -30.33
C LEU A 349 8.67 -26.66 -31.45
N GLY A 350 7.93 -25.59 -31.70
CA GLY A 350 6.94 -25.49 -32.78
C GLY A 350 7.58 -25.71 -34.17
N ILE A 351 8.72 -25.09 -34.44
CA ILE A 351 9.47 -25.29 -35.68
C ILE A 351 9.96 -26.73 -35.78
N LEU A 352 10.51 -27.28 -34.69
CA LEU A 352 10.97 -28.67 -34.67
C LEU A 352 9.83 -29.67 -35.01
N LEU A 353 8.67 -29.49 -34.39
CA LEU A 353 7.48 -30.29 -34.64
C LEU A 353 6.97 -30.13 -36.10
N ALA A 354 6.96 -28.89 -36.62
CA ALA A 354 6.52 -28.60 -37.98
C ALA A 354 7.41 -29.30 -39.03
N ILE A 355 8.69 -29.48 -38.73
CA ILE A 355 9.62 -30.23 -39.61
C ILE A 355 9.50 -31.73 -39.39
N SER A 356 9.41 -32.19 -38.14
CA SER A 356 9.45 -33.62 -37.80
C SER A 356 8.18 -34.38 -38.22
N ILE A 357 7.00 -33.75 -38.06
CA ILE A 357 5.71 -34.43 -38.37
C ILE A 357 5.58 -34.82 -39.85
N PRO A 358 5.82 -33.92 -40.83
CA PRO A 358 5.78 -34.29 -42.24
C PRO A 358 6.82 -35.37 -42.61
N PHE A 359 8.03 -35.29 -42.02
CA PHE A 359 9.08 -36.28 -42.22
C PHE A 359 8.66 -37.68 -41.70
N LEU A 360 8.06 -37.72 -40.50
CA LEU A 360 7.55 -38.98 -39.91
C LEU A 360 6.40 -39.58 -40.75
N ILE A 361 5.46 -38.75 -41.19
CA ILE A 361 4.34 -39.19 -42.04
C ILE A 361 4.86 -39.71 -43.38
N GLY A 362 5.82 -39.01 -43.98
CA GLY A 362 6.44 -39.44 -45.26
C GLY A 362 7.18 -40.77 -45.13
N SER A 363 7.93 -40.97 -44.03
CA SER A 363 8.62 -42.25 -43.78
C SER A 363 7.67 -43.40 -43.53
N LEU A 364 6.57 -43.20 -42.79
CA LEU A 364 5.53 -44.22 -42.58
C LEU A 364 4.75 -44.54 -43.86
N GLY A 365 4.54 -43.58 -44.76
CA GLY A 365 3.95 -43.76 -46.06
C GLY A 365 4.82 -44.62 -47.00
N SER A 366 6.15 -44.46 -46.98
CA SER A 366 7.09 -45.23 -47.74
C SER A 366 7.16 -46.68 -47.27
N TYR A 367 6.96 -47.00 -46.01
CA TYR A 367 6.88 -48.37 -45.49
C TYR A 367 5.61 -49.11 -45.93
N ARG A 368 4.50 -48.44 -46.25
CA ARG A 368 3.27 -49.04 -46.73
C ARG A 368 3.30 -49.35 -48.24
N GLY A 369 4.21 -48.75 -48.99
CA GLY A 369 4.35 -48.96 -50.45
C GLY A 369 5.27 -50.12 -50.86
N VAL A 370 5.94 -50.84 -49.93
CA VAL A 370 6.87 -51.95 -50.23
C VAL A 370 6.25 -53.33 -49.97
N GLY A 371 4.94 -53.39 -49.67
CA GLY A 371 4.24 -54.65 -49.36
C GLY A 371 3.11 -54.99 -50.35
N VAL A 372 3.35 -54.96 -51.70
CA VAL A 372 2.47 -55.60 -52.69
C VAL A 372 3.33 -56.39 -53.69
#